data_bad122afe73cd75618cd936b271a4767
#
_entry.id   bad122afe73cd75618cd936b271a4767
#
_cell.length_a   1.000
_cell.length_b   1.000
_cell.length_c   1.000
_cell.angle_alpha   90.00
_cell.angle_beta   90.00
_cell.angle_gamma   90.00
#
_symmetry.space_group_name_H-M   'P 1'
#
loop_
_entity.id
_entity.type
_entity.pdbx_description
1 polymer ?
#
loop_
_entity_poly.entity_id
_entity_poly.type
_entity_poly.pdbx_seq_one_letter_code
_entity_poly.pdbx_strand_id
1 'polypeptide(L)'
;TTIVKPKLYDYIAANRKRADYDALRFVSATKGEPNAVLNVLDMELRMNGIEKFTLSDTHNVSIRPLNGSIRMKKNRSFEFDGDVMAGRFKMTGKDCKFSYEQFALDLPSIDSLNFYVPLYDDSTKLVMIQTPIQHLYCKLLIDEPNNKSSLKKVEGYPIMSSLENSYVYYDSPKIQNGVYNRERFYYKLDTFQIKNLFNFKTDSVRFEGVFVSDGIFEEIKEPLVVMRDYSLGFKMETPSTGLATYNGKGQFYNSIDLSCNGLLGTGYLDYLASRSYSKMFVFHPDSAFCITEKFVCFEKSTGKSSAAFAKVDVTQTSEHWYPKADYMFVEQKAEAFNMYDGKAFHTGSLTVSPEGLTGKGSTKSEEMIVNSELTKFKNDNYTSDTANFVLNALDGNSIAFKAENVLAKVDFINRKGEFVSNEGVSKTELPFLQYS
;
A
#
# COMPACT_ATOMS: atom_id res chain seq x y z
N THR A 1 43.74 -7.82 -18.39
CA THR A 1 44.19 -8.26 -19.72
C THR A 1 42.99 -8.43 -20.62
N THR A 2 43.00 -7.84 -21.80
CA THR A 2 41.96 -8.08 -22.80
C THR A 2 42.17 -9.49 -23.31
N ILE A 3 41.14 -10.32 -23.25
CA ILE A 3 41.18 -11.69 -23.75
C ILE A 3 41.33 -11.72 -25.27
N VAL A 4 40.92 -10.64 -25.94
CA VAL A 4 40.99 -10.47 -27.37
C VAL A 4 41.89 -9.29 -27.71
N LYS A 5 43.01 -9.54 -28.42
CA LYS A 5 43.86 -8.49 -28.99
C LYS A 5 43.14 -7.72 -30.10
N PRO A 6 43.46 -6.43 -30.36
CA PRO A 6 42.76 -5.61 -31.38
C PRO A 6 42.61 -6.29 -32.75
N LYS A 7 43.67 -6.89 -33.29
CA LYS A 7 43.62 -7.60 -34.57
C LYS A 7 42.70 -8.83 -34.55
N LEU A 8 42.68 -9.56 -33.45
CA LEU A 8 41.78 -10.73 -33.30
C LEU A 8 40.33 -10.27 -33.18
N TYR A 9 40.09 -9.14 -32.54
CA TYR A 9 38.77 -8.53 -32.47
C TYR A 9 38.20 -8.21 -33.86
N ASP A 10 38.98 -7.56 -34.71
CA ASP A 10 38.56 -7.22 -36.06
C ASP A 10 38.22 -8.44 -36.88
N TYR A 11 39.04 -9.51 -36.76
CA TYR A 11 38.78 -10.80 -37.40
C TYR A 11 37.47 -11.44 -36.90
N ILE A 12 37.26 -11.46 -35.60
CA ILE A 12 36.04 -11.99 -34.99
C ILE A 12 34.82 -11.19 -35.44
N ALA A 13 34.88 -9.85 -35.44
CA ALA A 13 33.81 -8.98 -35.88
C ALA A 13 33.46 -9.20 -37.36
N ALA A 14 34.46 -9.41 -38.22
CA ALA A 14 34.25 -9.68 -39.63
C ALA A 14 33.57 -11.04 -39.87
N ASN A 15 33.93 -12.08 -39.13
CA ASN A 15 33.31 -13.40 -39.22
C ASN A 15 31.89 -13.40 -38.63
N ARG A 16 31.66 -12.66 -37.58
CA ARG A 16 30.32 -12.46 -37.00
C ARG A 16 29.35 -11.86 -38.02
N LYS A 17 29.77 -10.91 -38.84
CA LYS A 17 28.96 -10.35 -39.94
C LYS A 17 28.58 -11.37 -41.01
N ARG A 18 29.35 -12.45 -41.13
CA ARG A 18 29.07 -13.55 -42.08
C ARG A 18 28.19 -14.65 -41.51
N ALA A 19 27.73 -14.54 -40.25
CA ALA A 19 26.89 -15.50 -39.52
C ALA A 19 27.53 -16.86 -39.20
N ASP A 20 28.80 -17.04 -39.50
CA ASP A 20 29.53 -18.30 -39.27
C ASP A 20 30.41 -18.28 -38.00
N TYR A 21 30.34 -17.18 -37.25
CA TYR A 21 31.11 -17.04 -36.02
C TYR A 21 30.44 -16.17 -34.99
N ASP A 22 30.32 -16.71 -33.77
CA ASP A 22 29.84 -15.98 -32.57
C ASP A 22 31.01 -15.61 -31.65
N ALA A 23 30.99 -14.45 -31.06
CA ALA A 23 32.01 -13.98 -30.12
C ALA A 23 31.45 -13.46 -28.84
N LEU A 24 31.87 -14.04 -27.70
CA LEU A 24 31.79 -13.48 -26.38
C LEU A 24 33.10 -12.74 -26.08
N ARG A 25 33.00 -11.45 -25.74
CA ARG A 25 34.18 -10.62 -25.44
C ARG A 25 34.15 -10.17 -24.00
N PHE A 26 35.20 -10.51 -23.25
CA PHE A 26 35.40 -10.07 -21.88
C PHE A 26 36.61 -9.12 -21.81
N VAL A 27 36.48 -8.06 -21.05
CA VAL A 27 37.55 -7.13 -20.73
C VAL A 27 37.81 -7.20 -19.22
N SER A 28 39.01 -7.58 -18.86
CA SER A 28 39.43 -7.72 -17.48
C SER A 28 40.49 -6.66 -17.15
N ALA A 29 40.31 -5.96 -16.04
CA ALA A 29 41.26 -4.97 -15.51
C ALA A 29 41.50 -5.26 -14.03
N THR A 30 42.71 -5.77 -13.72
CA THR A 30 43.17 -6.03 -12.34
C THR A 30 44.50 -5.35 -12.10
N LYS A 31 44.78 -5.00 -10.83
CA LYS A 31 46.11 -4.49 -10.39
C LYS A 31 46.69 -5.46 -9.38
N GLY A 32 47.81 -6.09 -9.74
CA GLY A 32 48.55 -6.95 -8.81
C GLY A 32 48.05 -8.38 -8.65
N GLU A 33 46.88 -8.73 -9.26
CA GLU A 33 46.32 -10.09 -9.25
C GLU A 33 46.18 -10.64 -10.67
N PRO A 34 46.17 -11.98 -10.86
CA PRO A 34 45.91 -12.56 -12.17
C PRO A 34 44.55 -12.18 -12.73
N ASN A 35 44.49 -11.73 -13.98
CA ASN A 35 43.25 -11.46 -14.69
C ASN A 35 42.41 -12.74 -14.92
N ALA A 36 43.10 -13.88 -15.05
CA ALA A 36 42.47 -15.18 -15.21
C ALA A 36 43.32 -16.30 -14.63
N VAL A 37 42.68 -17.31 -14.06
CA VAL A 37 43.29 -18.52 -13.52
C VAL A 37 42.56 -19.72 -14.15
N LEU A 38 43.33 -20.58 -14.83
CA LEU A 38 42.83 -21.83 -15.42
C LEU A 38 43.15 -23.01 -14.51
N ASN A 39 42.13 -23.71 -14.05
CA ASN A 39 42.29 -25.06 -13.51
C ASN A 39 42.40 -26.06 -14.67
N VAL A 40 43.55 -26.66 -14.81
CA VAL A 40 43.87 -27.57 -15.95
C VAL A 40 43.27 -28.96 -15.81
N LEU A 41 42.75 -29.31 -14.61
CA LEU A 41 42.11 -30.62 -14.38
C LEU A 41 40.66 -30.62 -14.84
N ASP A 42 39.91 -29.64 -14.41
CA ASP A 42 38.47 -29.47 -14.73
C ASP A 42 38.23 -28.51 -15.90
N MET A 43 39.29 -27.86 -16.39
CA MET A 43 39.25 -26.90 -17.48
C MET A 43 38.27 -25.72 -17.17
N GLU A 44 38.22 -25.31 -15.89
CA GLU A 44 37.50 -24.15 -15.44
C GLU A 44 38.39 -22.92 -15.47
N LEU A 45 37.94 -21.88 -16.16
CA LEU A 45 38.62 -20.60 -16.23
C LEU A 45 37.91 -19.57 -15.33
N ARG A 46 38.55 -19.19 -14.22
CA ARG A 46 38.10 -18.06 -13.40
C ARG A 46 38.72 -16.78 -13.93
N MET A 47 37.86 -15.83 -14.30
CA MET A 47 38.26 -14.49 -14.75
C MET A 47 37.88 -13.47 -13.69
N ASN A 48 38.78 -12.48 -13.45
CA ASN A 48 38.61 -11.42 -12.45
C ASN A 48 38.71 -10.04 -13.11
N GLY A 49 38.25 -9.00 -12.44
CA GLY A 49 38.34 -7.60 -12.90
C GLY A 49 37.42 -7.30 -14.10
N ILE A 50 36.33 -8.04 -14.24
CA ILE A 50 35.33 -7.79 -15.29
C ILE A 50 34.30 -6.82 -14.77
N GLU A 51 34.25 -5.62 -15.33
CA GLU A 51 33.24 -4.60 -14.94
C GLU A 51 31.88 -4.89 -15.57
N LYS A 52 31.86 -5.08 -16.88
CA LYS A 52 30.64 -5.32 -17.65
C LYS A 52 30.98 -6.05 -18.97
N PHE A 53 30.08 -6.89 -19.44
CA PHE A 53 30.16 -7.45 -20.80
C PHE A 53 28.75 -7.65 -21.39
N THR A 54 28.67 -7.69 -22.71
CA THR A 54 27.40 -7.79 -23.45
C THR A 54 27.29 -9.18 -24.08
N LEU A 55 26.13 -9.83 -23.89
CA LEU A 55 25.78 -11.08 -24.54
C LEU A 55 25.08 -10.83 -25.88
N SER A 56 24.24 -9.79 -25.96
CA SER A 56 23.55 -9.39 -27.18
C SER A 56 23.38 -7.87 -27.21
N ASP A 57 24.00 -7.22 -28.20
CA ASP A 57 23.82 -5.78 -28.43
C ASP A 57 22.42 -5.49 -28.97
N THR A 58 21.91 -6.35 -29.84
CA THR A 58 20.59 -6.19 -30.50
C THR A 58 19.45 -6.22 -29.51
N HIS A 59 19.54 -7.10 -28.49
CA HIS A 59 18.52 -7.28 -27.47
C HIS A 59 18.86 -6.55 -26.15
N ASN A 60 19.96 -5.75 -26.13
CA ASN A 60 20.46 -5.07 -24.95
C ASN A 60 20.57 -6.01 -23.74
N VAL A 61 21.23 -7.17 -23.94
CA VAL A 61 21.49 -8.11 -22.86
C VAL A 61 22.94 -7.99 -22.42
N SER A 62 23.15 -7.54 -21.18
CA SER A 62 24.47 -7.33 -20.60
C SER A 62 24.52 -7.75 -19.15
N ILE A 63 25.72 -8.12 -18.70
CA ILE A 63 25.99 -8.60 -17.34
C ILE A 63 27.05 -7.73 -16.70
N ARG A 64 26.84 -7.40 -15.41
CA ARG A 64 27.81 -6.77 -14.50
C ARG A 64 28.00 -7.70 -13.32
N PRO A 65 29.12 -8.49 -13.30
CA PRO A 65 29.42 -9.36 -12.16
C PRO A 65 29.65 -8.54 -10.89
N LEU A 66 29.08 -8.98 -9.77
CA LEU A 66 29.12 -8.24 -8.48
C LEU A 66 30.57 -7.98 -8.03
N ASN A 67 31.42 -9.02 -8.08
CA ASN A 67 32.82 -8.93 -7.65
C ASN A 67 33.79 -8.92 -8.84
N GLY A 68 33.32 -8.55 -10.02
CA GLY A 68 34.10 -8.59 -11.24
C GLY A 68 34.59 -10.00 -11.63
N SER A 69 34.00 -11.06 -11.06
CA SER A 69 34.47 -12.44 -11.26
C SER A 69 33.41 -13.30 -11.95
N ILE A 70 33.85 -14.09 -12.92
CA ILE A 70 33.05 -15.13 -13.58
C ILE A 70 33.82 -16.45 -13.63
N ARG A 71 33.10 -17.56 -13.62
CA ARG A 71 33.66 -18.93 -13.77
C ARG A 71 33.19 -19.52 -15.08
N MET A 72 34.09 -19.64 -16.06
CA MET A 72 33.79 -20.16 -17.38
C MET A 72 34.18 -21.64 -17.45
N LYS A 73 33.29 -22.45 -18.02
CA LYS A 73 33.47 -23.90 -18.23
C LYS A 73 33.89 -24.22 -19.66
N LYS A 74 34.41 -25.42 -19.88
CA LYS A 74 34.88 -25.91 -21.18
C LYS A 74 33.84 -25.78 -22.29
N ASN A 75 32.55 -25.93 -21.99
CA ASN A 75 31.44 -25.81 -22.94
C ASN A 75 31.02 -24.37 -23.23
N ARG A 76 31.84 -23.34 -22.86
CA ARG A 76 31.57 -21.89 -22.98
C ARG A 76 30.44 -21.37 -22.11
N SER A 77 29.86 -22.22 -21.27
CA SER A 77 28.93 -21.76 -20.22
C SER A 77 29.70 -21.12 -19.07
N PHE A 78 29.06 -20.23 -18.34
CA PHE A 78 29.70 -19.59 -17.19
C PHE A 78 28.70 -19.32 -16.07
N GLU A 79 29.25 -19.14 -14.88
CA GLU A 79 28.52 -18.81 -13.65
C GLU A 79 29.01 -17.47 -13.08
N PHE A 80 28.11 -16.72 -12.49
CA PHE A 80 28.38 -15.40 -11.90
C PHE A 80 27.30 -15.01 -10.88
N ASP A 81 27.66 -14.08 -10.00
CA ASP A 81 26.73 -13.30 -9.19
C ASP A 81 26.73 -11.88 -9.72
N GLY A 82 25.58 -11.21 -9.81
CA GLY A 82 25.56 -9.83 -10.26
C GLY A 82 24.28 -9.34 -10.90
N ASP A 83 24.42 -8.23 -11.61
CA ASP A 83 23.34 -7.58 -12.34
C ASP A 83 23.25 -8.12 -13.77
N VAL A 84 22.03 -8.44 -14.19
CA VAL A 84 21.67 -8.73 -15.59
C VAL A 84 20.73 -7.63 -16.08
N MET A 85 21.10 -6.98 -17.15
CA MET A 85 20.21 -6.10 -17.90
C MET A 85 19.72 -6.85 -19.15
N ALA A 86 18.40 -6.92 -19.36
CA ALA A 86 17.80 -7.50 -20.55
C ALA A 86 16.69 -6.57 -21.06
N GLY A 87 16.94 -5.90 -22.17
CA GLY A 87 16.03 -4.88 -22.68
C GLY A 87 15.87 -3.74 -21.68
N ARG A 88 14.67 -3.60 -21.11
CA ARG A 88 14.34 -2.62 -20.05
C ARG A 88 14.27 -3.22 -18.65
N PHE A 89 14.64 -4.50 -18.50
CA PHE A 89 14.60 -5.21 -17.22
C PHE A 89 15.99 -5.31 -16.58
N LYS A 90 16.07 -4.99 -15.30
CA LYS A 90 17.25 -5.12 -14.48
C LYS A 90 16.99 -6.17 -13.40
N MET A 91 17.80 -7.20 -13.36
CA MET A 91 17.74 -8.29 -12.38
C MET A 91 19.04 -8.32 -11.60
N THR A 92 18.97 -8.42 -10.28
CA THR A 92 20.14 -8.57 -9.39
C THR A 92 20.00 -9.89 -8.67
N GLY A 93 21.01 -10.78 -8.82
CA GLY A 93 20.91 -12.13 -8.26
C GLY A 93 22.24 -12.83 -8.07
N LYS A 94 22.14 -14.06 -7.56
CA LYS A 94 23.24 -14.96 -7.24
C LYS A 94 23.06 -16.30 -7.96
N ASP A 95 24.17 -17.05 -8.04
CA ASP A 95 24.23 -18.37 -8.66
C ASP A 95 23.71 -18.39 -10.11
N CYS A 96 23.82 -17.27 -10.80
CA CYS A 96 23.38 -17.09 -12.17
C CYS A 96 24.23 -17.95 -13.12
N LYS A 97 23.57 -18.63 -14.08
CA LYS A 97 24.25 -19.54 -15.02
C LYS A 97 23.89 -19.18 -16.45
N PHE A 98 24.90 -18.96 -17.26
CA PHE A 98 24.74 -18.82 -18.71
C PHE A 98 24.98 -20.14 -19.39
N SER A 99 24.05 -20.56 -20.27
CA SER A 99 24.19 -21.68 -21.17
C SER A 99 24.49 -21.19 -22.57
N TYR A 100 25.69 -21.49 -23.08
CA TYR A 100 26.05 -21.12 -24.44
C TYR A 100 25.24 -21.90 -25.47
N GLU A 101 24.97 -23.17 -25.22
CA GLU A 101 24.20 -24.03 -26.13
C GLU A 101 22.76 -23.51 -26.31
N GLN A 102 22.06 -23.22 -25.20
CA GLN A 102 20.70 -22.73 -25.22
C GLN A 102 20.59 -21.23 -25.50
N PHE A 103 21.71 -20.49 -25.42
CA PHE A 103 21.78 -19.04 -25.45
C PHE A 103 20.79 -18.37 -24.45
N ALA A 104 20.88 -18.84 -23.23
CA ALA A 104 19.95 -18.53 -22.16
C ALA A 104 20.68 -18.30 -20.82
N LEU A 105 20.05 -17.56 -19.93
CA LEU A 105 20.43 -17.44 -18.53
C LEU A 105 19.43 -18.18 -17.66
N ASP A 106 19.94 -18.96 -16.72
CA ASP A 106 19.21 -19.56 -15.61
C ASP A 106 19.55 -18.73 -14.36
N LEU A 107 18.53 -18.16 -13.74
CA LEU A 107 18.63 -17.16 -12.69
C LEU A 107 17.84 -17.64 -11.46
N PRO A 108 18.41 -18.56 -10.66
CA PRO A 108 17.68 -19.27 -9.62
C PRO A 108 17.38 -18.41 -8.37
N SER A 109 18.14 -17.35 -8.16
CA SER A 109 18.01 -16.51 -6.96
C SER A 109 18.14 -15.04 -7.32
N ILE A 110 17.03 -14.45 -7.74
CA ILE A 110 16.93 -13.02 -8.03
C ILE A 110 16.40 -12.29 -6.79
N ASP A 111 17.23 -11.47 -6.17
CA ASP A 111 16.88 -10.65 -5.02
C ASP A 111 15.89 -9.53 -5.40
N SER A 112 16.11 -8.92 -6.60
CA SER A 112 15.23 -7.88 -7.12
C SER A 112 15.17 -7.87 -8.65
N LEU A 113 13.96 -7.81 -9.17
CA LEU A 113 13.64 -7.52 -10.56
C LEU A 113 12.98 -6.16 -10.64
N ASN A 114 13.63 -5.24 -11.34
CA ASN A 114 13.12 -3.92 -11.68
C ASN A 114 12.98 -3.80 -13.21
N PHE A 115 12.12 -2.88 -13.66
CA PHE A 115 12.03 -2.56 -15.08
C PHE A 115 11.71 -1.09 -15.29
N TYR A 116 12.00 -0.62 -16.50
CA TYR A 116 11.81 0.76 -16.90
C TYR A 116 10.59 0.91 -17.81
N VAL A 117 9.75 1.88 -17.51
CA VAL A 117 8.56 2.23 -18.29
C VAL A 117 8.66 3.68 -18.77
N PRO A 118 8.03 4.03 -19.90
CA PRO A 118 7.93 5.43 -20.33
C PRO A 118 7.21 6.30 -19.30
N LEU A 119 7.65 7.55 -19.17
CA LEU A 119 6.89 8.53 -18.40
C LEU A 119 5.54 8.80 -19.09
N TYR A 120 4.49 9.02 -18.30
CA TYR A 120 3.15 9.35 -18.82
C TYR A 120 3.14 10.66 -19.61
N ASP A 121 3.95 11.63 -19.18
CA ASP A 121 4.00 12.97 -19.80
C ASP A 121 5.07 13.08 -20.91
N ASP A 122 6.04 12.16 -20.96
CA ASP A 122 7.14 12.16 -21.93
C ASP A 122 7.59 10.72 -22.22
N SER A 123 6.99 10.11 -23.23
CA SER A 123 7.28 8.71 -23.60
C SER A 123 8.72 8.47 -24.10
N THR A 124 9.51 9.52 -24.32
CA THR A 124 10.93 9.42 -24.70
C THR A 124 11.83 9.15 -23.49
N LYS A 125 11.36 9.48 -22.28
CA LYS A 125 12.08 9.24 -21.03
C LYS A 125 11.55 7.98 -20.32
N LEU A 126 12.47 7.27 -19.70
CA LEU A 126 12.17 6.06 -18.94
C LEU A 126 12.33 6.32 -17.44
N VAL A 127 11.42 5.77 -16.67
CA VAL A 127 11.47 5.72 -15.20
C VAL A 127 11.46 4.27 -14.73
N MET A 128 12.23 3.98 -13.69
CA MET A 128 12.23 2.66 -13.05
C MET A 128 11.02 2.54 -12.12
N ILE A 129 10.36 1.37 -12.12
CA ILE A 129 9.28 1.10 -11.18
C ILE A 129 9.79 1.19 -9.73
N GLN A 130 8.91 1.62 -8.81
CA GLN A 130 9.28 1.88 -7.42
C GLN A 130 9.21 0.62 -6.52
N THR A 131 8.41 -0.38 -6.92
CA THR A 131 8.21 -1.63 -6.17
C THR A 131 8.81 -2.81 -6.93
N PRO A 132 10.02 -3.28 -6.59
CA PRO A 132 10.65 -4.42 -7.27
C PRO A 132 9.90 -5.73 -6.98
N ILE A 133 9.94 -6.64 -7.94
CA ILE A 133 9.57 -8.04 -7.71
C ILE A 133 10.76 -8.73 -7.03
N GLN A 134 10.53 -9.47 -5.97
CA GLN A 134 11.56 -10.12 -5.15
C GLN A 134 11.35 -11.63 -5.08
N HIS A 135 12.41 -12.35 -4.69
CA HIS A 135 12.41 -13.82 -4.57
C HIS A 135 12.00 -14.52 -5.86
N LEU A 136 12.63 -14.11 -6.96
CA LEU A 136 12.30 -14.60 -8.28
C LEU A 136 13.29 -15.69 -8.72
N TYR A 137 12.79 -16.83 -9.15
CA TYR A 137 13.52 -17.78 -9.99
C TYR A 137 13.03 -17.63 -11.44
N CYS A 138 13.92 -17.27 -12.36
CA CYS A 138 13.53 -17.10 -13.75
C CYS A 138 14.55 -17.67 -14.75
N LYS A 139 14.06 -17.98 -15.94
CA LYS A 139 14.85 -18.30 -17.12
C LYS A 139 14.73 -17.16 -18.13
N LEU A 140 15.85 -16.68 -18.63
CA LEU A 140 15.91 -15.65 -19.66
C LEU A 140 16.48 -16.26 -20.96
N LEU A 141 15.66 -16.36 -21.99
CA LEU A 141 16.08 -16.71 -23.34
C LEU A 141 16.51 -15.43 -24.04
N ILE A 142 17.77 -15.35 -24.46
CA ILE A 142 18.36 -14.14 -25.03
C ILE A 142 17.95 -13.97 -26.48
N ASP A 143 18.09 -15.04 -27.26
CA ASP A 143 17.72 -15.15 -28.66
C ASP A 143 17.59 -16.65 -29.00
N GLU A 144 17.22 -16.99 -30.23
CA GLU A 144 17.26 -18.38 -30.71
C GLU A 144 18.68 -18.97 -30.61
N PRO A 145 18.84 -20.25 -30.23
CA PRO A 145 20.15 -20.89 -30.10
C PRO A 145 20.99 -20.91 -31.39
N ASN A 146 20.35 -20.81 -32.55
CA ASN A 146 21.00 -20.73 -33.86
C ASN A 146 21.19 -19.28 -34.37
N ASN A 147 20.79 -18.27 -33.58
CA ASN A 147 20.91 -16.86 -33.92
C ASN A 147 21.73 -16.03 -32.88
N LYS A 148 22.76 -16.68 -32.28
CA LYS A 148 23.57 -16.05 -31.21
C LYS A 148 24.24 -14.74 -31.62
N SER A 149 24.53 -14.57 -32.91
CA SER A 149 25.07 -13.33 -33.49
C SER A 149 23.99 -12.28 -33.80
N SER A 150 22.72 -12.58 -33.55
CA SER A 150 21.56 -11.69 -33.79
C SER A 150 21.52 -11.15 -35.24
N LEU A 151 21.91 -11.94 -36.22
CA LEU A 151 21.89 -11.54 -37.63
C LEU A 151 20.49 -11.55 -38.22
N LYS A 152 19.64 -12.45 -37.71
CA LYS A 152 18.21 -12.47 -38.02
C LYS A 152 17.46 -11.69 -36.96
N LYS A 153 16.50 -10.86 -37.35
CA LYS A 153 15.56 -10.25 -36.39
C LYS A 153 14.50 -11.32 -36.07
N VAL A 154 14.58 -11.89 -34.89
CA VAL A 154 13.56 -12.80 -34.37
C VAL A 154 12.67 -12.03 -33.39
N GLU A 155 11.37 -12.03 -33.68
CA GLU A 155 10.41 -11.33 -32.85
C GLU A 155 10.18 -12.05 -31.51
N GLY A 156 9.87 -11.29 -30.49
CA GLY A 156 9.53 -11.80 -29.16
C GLY A 156 10.70 -11.95 -28.20
N TYR A 157 11.94 -11.99 -28.64
CA TYR A 157 13.12 -12.03 -27.76
C TYR A 157 13.55 -10.65 -27.27
N PRO A 158 14.19 -10.56 -26.11
CA PRO A 158 14.40 -11.60 -25.09
C PRO A 158 13.08 -12.02 -24.42
N ILE A 159 13.04 -13.29 -23.96
CA ILE A 159 11.89 -13.86 -23.26
C ILE A 159 12.29 -14.20 -21.82
N MET A 160 11.56 -13.68 -20.85
CA MET A 160 11.74 -14.00 -19.44
C MET A 160 10.55 -14.82 -18.95
N SER A 161 10.81 -15.93 -18.28
CA SER A 161 9.78 -16.78 -17.67
C SER A 161 10.13 -16.98 -16.19
N SER A 162 9.22 -16.62 -15.29
CA SER A 162 9.33 -17.02 -13.88
C SER A 162 8.97 -18.49 -13.75
N LEU A 163 9.69 -19.22 -12.92
CA LEU A 163 9.52 -20.67 -12.72
C LEU A 163 8.84 -20.99 -11.39
N GLU A 164 8.83 -20.04 -10.47
CA GLU A 164 8.21 -20.13 -9.16
C GLU A 164 7.44 -18.83 -8.84
N ASN A 165 6.68 -18.87 -7.75
CA ASN A 165 6.01 -17.67 -7.25
C ASN A 165 7.04 -16.64 -6.78
N SER A 166 6.74 -15.38 -6.99
CA SER A 166 7.55 -14.24 -6.55
C SER A 166 6.68 -13.25 -5.78
N TYR A 167 7.28 -12.19 -5.24
CA TYR A 167 6.59 -11.31 -4.31
C TYR A 167 6.85 -9.83 -4.60
N VAL A 168 5.84 -9.00 -4.35
CA VAL A 168 5.97 -7.56 -4.23
C VAL A 168 5.62 -7.16 -2.81
N TYR A 169 6.52 -6.40 -2.16
CA TYR A 169 6.36 -5.93 -0.78
C TYR A 169 6.15 -4.43 -0.73
N TYR A 170 5.41 -3.99 0.28
CA TYR A 170 5.07 -2.59 0.53
C TYR A 170 5.60 -2.10 1.89
N ASP A 171 6.62 -2.77 2.43
CA ASP A 171 7.23 -2.52 3.74
C ASP A 171 8.27 -1.39 3.75
N SER A 172 8.44 -0.69 2.64
CA SER A 172 9.36 0.45 2.56
C SER A 172 8.96 1.56 3.54
N PRO A 173 9.92 2.17 4.27
CA PRO A 173 9.64 3.32 5.12
C PRO A 173 8.99 4.51 4.40
N LYS A 174 9.10 4.58 3.07
CA LYS A 174 8.43 5.60 2.25
C LYS A 174 6.94 5.34 2.05
N ILE A 175 6.48 4.12 2.27
CA ILE A 175 5.08 3.71 2.15
C ILE A 175 4.47 3.70 3.54
N GLN A 176 3.59 4.66 3.84
CA GLN A 176 2.90 4.79 5.13
C GLN A 176 3.84 4.60 6.34
N ASN A 177 5.07 5.17 6.27
CA ASN A 177 6.12 5.05 7.30
C ASN A 177 6.54 3.60 7.63
N GLY A 178 6.37 2.66 6.70
CA GLY A 178 6.76 1.26 6.88
C GLY A 178 5.82 0.47 7.81
N VAL A 179 4.56 0.88 7.93
CA VAL A 179 3.57 0.22 8.81
C VAL A 179 3.23 -1.20 8.38
N TYR A 180 3.43 -1.54 7.11
CA TYR A 180 3.09 -2.85 6.57
C TYR A 180 4.20 -3.87 6.81
N ASN A 181 3.87 -5.00 7.44
CA ASN A 181 4.81 -6.08 7.70
C ASN A 181 4.88 -7.01 6.48
N ARG A 182 6.09 -7.19 5.90
CA ARG A 182 6.30 -8.00 4.68
C ARG A 182 5.87 -9.47 4.80
N GLU A 183 5.82 -10.03 6.00
CA GLU A 183 5.40 -11.43 6.20
C GLU A 183 3.89 -11.62 6.08
N ARG A 184 3.11 -10.54 6.24
CA ARG A 184 1.65 -10.59 6.31
C ARG A 184 0.96 -9.59 5.37
N PHE A 185 1.72 -8.67 4.75
CA PHE A 185 1.20 -7.68 3.81
C PHE A 185 2.08 -7.68 2.55
N TYR A 186 1.64 -8.39 1.53
CA TYR A 186 2.40 -8.59 0.30
C TYR A 186 1.48 -9.01 -0.84
N TYR A 187 1.99 -8.87 -2.05
CA TYR A 187 1.38 -9.50 -3.22
C TYR A 187 2.22 -10.71 -3.64
N LYS A 188 1.62 -11.88 -3.71
CA LYS A 188 2.21 -13.12 -4.21
C LYS A 188 1.84 -13.27 -5.68
N LEU A 189 2.84 -13.20 -6.56
CA LEU A 189 2.66 -13.38 -7.99
C LEU A 189 2.65 -14.86 -8.35
N ASP A 190 1.77 -15.21 -9.26
CA ASP A 190 1.83 -16.48 -9.99
C ASP A 190 3.01 -16.47 -10.97
N THR A 191 3.32 -17.64 -11.54
CA THR A 191 4.35 -17.73 -12.60
C THR A 191 3.89 -16.92 -13.81
N PHE A 192 4.84 -16.22 -14.45
CA PHE A 192 4.55 -15.35 -15.58
C PHE A 192 5.60 -15.46 -16.68
N GLN A 193 5.25 -15.04 -17.89
CA GLN A 193 6.17 -14.91 -19.00
C GLN A 193 6.03 -13.54 -19.65
N ILE A 194 7.15 -12.87 -19.88
CA ILE A 194 7.22 -11.61 -20.60
C ILE A 194 8.09 -11.80 -21.84
N LYS A 195 7.55 -11.40 -22.99
CA LYS A 195 8.24 -11.42 -24.28
C LYS A 195 8.62 -10.00 -24.68
N ASN A 196 9.64 -9.88 -25.56
CA ASN A 196 10.09 -8.59 -26.09
C ASN A 196 10.44 -7.58 -24.99
N LEU A 197 11.35 -7.96 -24.08
CA LEU A 197 11.75 -7.14 -22.92
C LEU A 197 12.32 -5.76 -23.29
N PHE A 198 12.66 -5.56 -24.55
CA PHE A 198 13.16 -4.29 -25.08
C PHE A 198 12.03 -3.29 -25.40
N ASN A 199 10.92 -3.77 -25.95
CA ASN A 199 9.85 -2.93 -26.47
C ASN A 199 8.46 -3.48 -26.11
N PHE A 200 8.15 -3.50 -24.83
CA PHE A 200 6.81 -3.84 -24.34
C PHE A 200 5.99 -2.57 -24.08
N LYS A 201 4.68 -2.68 -24.15
CA LYS A 201 3.75 -1.62 -23.76
C LYS A 201 3.50 -1.67 -22.25
N THR A 202 3.52 -0.54 -21.57
CA THR A 202 3.28 -0.48 -20.11
C THR A 202 1.94 -1.10 -19.74
N ASP A 203 0.88 -0.86 -20.51
CA ASP A 203 -0.46 -1.40 -20.28
C ASP A 203 -0.55 -2.92 -20.49
N SER A 204 0.44 -3.54 -21.14
CA SER A 204 0.51 -5.00 -21.29
C SER A 204 1.21 -5.70 -20.14
N VAL A 205 1.82 -4.94 -19.24
CA VAL A 205 2.45 -5.48 -18.02
C VAL A 205 1.36 -5.74 -16.99
N ARG A 206 1.04 -7.01 -16.81
CA ARG A 206 0.02 -7.49 -15.90
C ARG A 206 0.51 -8.76 -15.24
N PHE A 207 0.48 -8.80 -13.93
CA PHE A 207 0.91 -9.93 -13.13
C PHE A 207 -0.27 -10.48 -12.34
N GLU A 208 -0.68 -11.70 -12.66
CA GLU A 208 -1.71 -12.41 -11.91
C GLU A 208 -1.14 -12.89 -10.57
N GLY A 209 -2.02 -13.06 -9.57
CA GLY A 209 -1.63 -13.53 -8.26
C GLY A 209 -2.64 -13.18 -7.18
N VAL A 210 -2.17 -13.09 -5.94
CA VAL A 210 -3.01 -12.88 -4.76
C VAL A 210 -2.39 -11.82 -3.85
N PHE A 211 -3.17 -10.82 -3.49
CA PHE A 211 -2.83 -9.84 -2.48
C PHE A 211 -3.29 -10.31 -1.10
N VAL A 212 -2.38 -10.31 -0.15
CA VAL A 212 -2.59 -10.58 1.28
C VAL A 212 -2.41 -9.28 2.06
N SER A 213 -3.41 -8.86 2.84
CA SER A 213 -3.50 -7.53 3.44
C SER A 213 -3.38 -7.52 4.98
N ASP A 214 -2.77 -8.52 5.60
CA ASP A 214 -2.67 -8.65 7.07
C ASP A 214 -4.03 -8.61 7.80
N GLY A 215 -5.07 -9.20 7.17
CA GLY A 215 -6.42 -9.27 7.73
C GLY A 215 -7.25 -7.99 7.57
N ILE A 216 -6.77 -7.00 6.83
CA ILE A 216 -7.56 -5.80 6.49
C ILE A 216 -8.73 -6.21 5.60
N PHE A 217 -8.47 -6.93 4.53
CA PHE A 217 -9.44 -7.55 3.64
C PHE A 217 -9.15 -9.04 3.47
N GLU A 218 -10.11 -9.80 3.00
CA GLU A 218 -9.86 -11.14 2.47
C GLU A 218 -8.89 -11.09 1.29
N GLU A 219 -8.35 -12.24 0.89
CA GLU A 219 -7.42 -12.32 -0.25
C GLU A 219 -8.04 -11.73 -1.52
N ILE A 220 -7.33 -10.77 -2.11
CA ILE A 220 -7.75 -10.09 -3.35
C ILE A 220 -6.97 -10.67 -4.53
N LYS A 221 -7.68 -11.10 -5.58
CA LYS A 221 -7.11 -11.66 -6.81
C LYS A 221 -7.13 -10.67 -7.98
N GLU A 222 -6.98 -9.41 -7.69
CA GLU A 222 -6.85 -8.37 -8.72
C GLU A 222 -5.41 -8.30 -9.21
N PRO A 223 -5.12 -8.34 -10.51
CA PRO A 223 -3.75 -8.37 -11.01
C PRO A 223 -3.01 -7.07 -10.75
N LEU A 224 -1.70 -7.20 -10.49
CA LEU A 224 -0.81 -6.04 -10.43
C LEU A 224 -0.57 -5.45 -11.82
N VAL A 225 -0.70 -4.14 -11.89
CA VAL A 225 -0.37 -3.32 -13.06
C VAL A 225 0.57 -2.18 -12.65
N VAL A 226 1.12 -1.47 -13.63
CA VAL A 226 1.89 -0.25 -13.34
C VAL A 226 0.92 0.89 -13.03
N MET A 227 1.00 1.40 -11.81
CA MET A 227 0.18 2.49 -11.32
C MET A 227 0.73 3.86 -11.80
N ARG A 228 -0.04 4.93 -11.63
CA ARG A 228 0.37 6.29 -12.03
C ARG A 228 1.59 6.82 -11.29
N ASP A 229 1.85 6.33 -10.10
CA ASP A 229 3.05 6.64 -9.30
C ASP A 229 4.25 5.74 -9.66
N TYR A 230 4.14 4.95 -10.74
CA TYR A 230 5.14 3.98 -11.19
C TYR A 230 5.44 2.86 -10.20
N SER A 231 4.54 2.57 -9.28
CA SER A 231 4.56 1.35 -8.49
C SER A 231 3.83 0.20 -9.21
N LEU A 232 4.09 -1.03 -8.80
CA LEU A 232 3.18 -2.15 -9.06
C LEU A 232 2.06 -2.08 -8.03
N GLY A 233 0.83 -2.14 -8.49
CA GLY A 233 -0.35 -2.06 -7.65
C GLY A 233 -1.60 -2.45 -8.42
N PHE A 234 -2.77 -2.24 -7.82
CA PHE A 234 -4.05 -2.45 -8.48
C PHE A 234 -5.08 -1.42 -8.02
N LYS A 235 -6.12 -1.25 -8.80
CA LYS A 235 -7.33 -0.56 -8.41
C LYS A 235 -8.51 -1.44 -8.78
N MET A 236 -9.41 -1.68 -7.81
CA MET A 236 -10.60 -2.49 -8.01
C MET A 236 -11.85 -1.81 -7.44
N GLU A 237 -12.99 -2.10 -8.02
CA GLU A 237 -14.31 -1.80 -7.44
C GLU A 237 -14.73 -2.95 -6.53
N THR A 238 -15.29 -2.62 -5.36
CA THR A 238 -15.83 -3.64 -4.46
C THR A 238 -17.12 -4.25 -5.03
N PRO A 239 -17.46 -5.48 -4.67
CA PRO A 239 -18.79 -6.02 -4.98
C PRO A 239 -19.92 -5.11 -4.44
N SER A 240 -21.10 -5.17 -5.03
CA SER A 240 -22.28 -4.41 -4.57
C SER A 240 -22.68 -4.71 -3.12
N THR A 241 -22.33 -5.89 -2.63
CA THR A 241 -22.50 -6.30 -1.22
C THR A 241 -21.46 -5.68 -0.29
N GLY A 242 -20.49 -4.95 -0.84
CA GLY A 242 -19.32 -4.46 -0.12
C GLY A 242 -18.25 -5.51 0.08
N LEU A 243 -17.13 -5.11 0.66
CA LEU A 243 -16.01 -5.96 1.02
C LEU A 243 -15.82 -5.95 2.54
N ALA A 244 -15.89 -7.13 3.15
CA ALA A 244 -15.66 -7.28 4.59
C ALA A 244 -14.25 -6.81 4.95
N THR A 245 -14.13 -5.98 5.98
CA THR A 245 -12.85 -5.44 6.43
C THR A 245 -12.58 -5.77 7.90
N TYR A 246 -11.31 -5.98 8.24
CA TYR A 246 -10.83 -6.38 9.57
C TYR A 246 -11.60 -7.57 10.16
N ASN A 247 -11.60 -8.68 9.41
CA ASN A 247 -12.30 -9.91 9.78
C ASN A 247 -13.83 -9.73 9.99
N GLY A 248 -14.45 -8.89 9.15
CA GLY A 248 -15.90 -8.67 9.16
C GLY A 248 -16.39 -7.68 10.22
N LYS A 249 -15.51 -6.93 10.88
CA LYS A 249 -15.92 -5.87 11.82
C LYS A 249 -16.55 -4.68 11.11
N GLY A 250 -16.18 -4.42 9.86
CA GLY A 250 -16.77 -3.40 9.01
C GLY A 250 -17.02 -3.91 7.60
N GLN A 251 -17.69 -3.09 6.81
CA GLN A 251 -17.98 -3.34 5.41
C GLN A 251 -17.59 -2.11 4.59
N PHE A 252 -16.72 -2.29 3.61
CA PHE A 252 -16.24 -1.20 2.76
C PHE A 252 -16.84 -1.29 1.36
N TYR A 253 -17.20 -0.14 0.79
CA TYR A 253 -17.88 -0.05 -0.50
C TYR A 253 -17.23 0.98 -1.40
N ASN A 254 -17.30 0.75 -2.71
CA ASN A 254 -16.83 1.47 -3.87
C ASN A 254 -15.46 1.01 -4.31
N SER A 255 -14.35 1.71 -4.13
CA SER A 255 -13.08 1.28 -4.72
C SER A 255 -11.91 1.21 -3.74
N ILE A 256 -11.00 0.24 -3.99
CA ILE A 256 -9.75 0.02 -3.28
C ILE A 256 -8.59 0.21 -4.24
N ASP A 257 -7.53 0.82 -3.76
CA ASP A 257 -6.30 1.12 -4.50
C ASP A 257 -5.09 0.70 -3.68
N LEU A 258 -4.18 -0.05 -4.29
CA LEU A 258 -2.87 -0.41 -3.72
C LEU A 258 -1.77 0.19 -4.58
N SER A 259 -0.87 0.95 -3.97
CA SER A 259 0.26 1.59 -4.65
C SER A 259 1.39 1.91 -3.67
N CYS A 260 2.39 2.72 -4.09
CA CYS A 260 3.38 3.29 -3.17
C CYS A 260 2.77 4.26 -2.14
N ASN A 261 1.52 4.66 -2.30
CA ASN A 261 0.80 5.45 -1.29
C ASN A 261 0.18 4.58 -0.19
N GLY A 262 0.31 3.26 -0.28
CA GLY A 262 -0.28 2.27 0.64
C GLY A 262 -1.61 1.72 0.14
N LEU A 263 -2.38 1.13 1.04
CA LEU A 263 -3.71 0.59 0.76
C LEU A 263 -4.74 1.67 1.07
N LEU A 264 -5.35 2.18 0.02
CA LEU A 264 -6.31 3.29 0.08
C LEU A 264 -7.70 2.83 -0.34
N GLY A 265 -8.71 3.59 0.05
CA GLY A 265 -10.09 3.38 -0.38
C GLY A 265 -10.80 4.69 -0.68
N THR A 266 -11.71 4.66 -1.64
CA THR A 266 -12.64 5.75 -1.94
C THR A 266 -14.05 5.21 -1.85
N GLY A 267 -14.95 5.88 -1.11
CA GLY A 267 -16.35 5.45 -0.99
C GLY A 267 -16.87 5.56 0.43
N TYR A 268 -17.41 4.48 0.99
CA TYR A 268 -17.96 4.53 2.34
C TYR A 268 -17.66 3.25 3.14
N LEU A 269 -17.55 3.42 4.44
CA LEU A 269 -17.31 2.39 5.43
C LEU A 269 -18.51 2.29 6.38
N ASP A 270 -19.07 1.09 6.51
CA ASP A 270 -20.09 0.76 7.52
C ASP A 270 -19.42 0.09 8.72
N TYR A 271 -19.66 0.64 9.90
CA TYR A 271 -19.23 0.06 11.17
C TYR A 271 -20.33 0.19 12.20
N LEU A 272 -20.84 -0.93 12.74
CA LEU A 272 -21.95 -1.01 13.69
C LEU A 272 -23.23 -0.30 13.21
N ALA A 273 -23.50 0.88 13.71
CA ALA A 273 -24.62 1.72 13.32
C ALA A 273 -24.17 2.98 12.55
N SER A 274 -22.90 3.11 12.24
CA SER A 274 -22.36 4.29 11.56
C SER A 274 -21.99 4.02 10.11
N ARG A 275 -22.00 5.09 9.31
CA ARG A 275 -21.50 5.12 7.94
C ARG A 275 -20.68 6.38 7.71
N SER A 276 -19.48 6.18 7.23
CA SER A 276 -18.49 7.23 6.93
C SER A 276 -18.25 7.30 5.43
N TYR A 277 -18.38 8.48 4.82
CA TYR A 277 -18.12 8.73 3.40
C TYR A 277 -16.83 9.51 3.25
N SER A 278 -15.88 9.02 2.44
CA SER A 278 -14.62 9.72 2.17
C SER A 278 -14.09 9.45 0.77
N LYS A 279 -13.37 10.44 0.24
CA LYS A 279 -12.57 10.27 -0.99
C LYS A 279 -11.28 9.52 -0.73
N MET A 280 -10.83 9.42 0.53
CA MET A 280 -9.60 8.74 0.86
C MET A 280 -9.65 8.16 2.28
N PHE A 281 -9.86 6.86 2.35
CA PHE A 281 -9.54 6.05 3.52
C PHE A 281 -8.12 5.54 3.39
N VAL A 282 -7.38 5.50 4.49
CA VAL A 282 -6.07 4.86 4.58
C VAL A 282 -6.20 3.66 5.52
N PHE A 283 -5.86 2.48 5.02
CA PHE A 283 -5.97 1.24 5.77
C PHE A 283 -4.60 0.78 6.25
N HIS A 284 -4.43 0.66 7.56
CA HIS A 284 -3.28 0.06 8.22
C HIS A 284 -3.67 -1.29 8.85
N PRO A 285 -2.73 -2.18 9.19
CA PRO A 285 -3.03 -3.50 9.77
C PRO A 285 -3.82 -3.49 11.07
N ASP A 286 -3.81 -2.37 11.81
CA ASP A 286 -4.45 -2.24 13.12
C ASP A 286 -5.40 -1.05 13.22
N SER A 287 -5.50 -0.23 12.19
CA SER A 287 -6.31 0.99 12.18
C SER A 287 -6.70 1.41 10.77
N ALA A 288 -7.78 2.17 10.67
CA ALA A 288 -8.11 2.92 9.47
C ALA A 288 -8.43 4.36 9.82
N PHE A 289 -8.08 5.30 8.96
CA PHE A 289 -8.38 6.70 9.18
C PHE A 289 -8.77 7.42 7.89
N CYS A 290 -9.56 8.47 8.04
CA CYS A 290 -9.96 9.32 6.94
C CYS A 290 -10.39 10.72 7.42
N ILE A 291 -10.47 11.64 6.48
CA ILE A 291 -11.28 12.85 6.62
C ILE A 291 -12.57 12.60 5.85
N THR A 292 -13.70 12.62 6.51
CA THR A 292 -14.98 12.35 5.88
C THR A 292 -15.53 13.56 5.14
N GLU A 293 -16.29 13.30 4.08
CA GLU A 293 -17.21 14.29 3.49
C GLU A 293 -18.53 14.31 4.26
N LYS A 294 -18.93 13.15 4.80
CA LYS A 294 -20.13 12.97 5.59
C LYS A 294 -19.98 11.79 6.55
N PHE A 295 -20.43 11.97 7.78
CA PHE A 295 -20.59 10.91 8.79
C PHE A 295 -22.06 10.85 9.21
N VAL A 296 -22.59 9.63 9.28
CA VAL A 296 -23.96 9.36 9.73
C VAL A 296 -23.94 8.24 10.75
N CYS A 297 -24.62 8.42 11.87
CA CYS A 297 -24.98 7.32 12.76
C CYS A 297 -26.49 7.11 12.69
N PHE A 298 -26.90 5.89 12.42
CA PHE A 298 -28.31 5.52 12.32
C PHE A 298 -28.85 5.15 13.70
N GLU A 299 -30.07 5.58 13.96
CA GLU A 299 -30.79 5.13 15.15
C GLU A 299 -30.92 3.59 15.11
N LYS A 300 -30.39 2.93 16.14
CA LYS A 300 -30.44 1.49 16.27
C LYS A 300 -30.61 1.11 17.73
N SER A 301 -31.67 0.33 18.03
CA SER A 301 -31.79 -0.35 19.29
C SER A 301 -31.67 -1.85 19.05
N THR A 302 -30.75 -2.50 19.73
CA THR A 302 -30.62 -3.96 19.66
C THR A 302 -31.42 -4.54 20.80
N GLY A 303 -32.58 -5.12 20.51
CA GLY A 303 -33.63 -5.55 21.44
C GLY A 303 -33.25 -6.55 22.55
N LYS A 304 -31.98 -6.92 22.70
CA LYS A 304 -31.43 -7.73 23.79
C LYS A 304 -30.08 -7.21 24.32
N SER A 305 -29.39 -6.29 23.66
CA SER A 305 -28.18 -5.64 24.13
C SER A 305 -28.50 -4.21 24.59
N SER A 306 -27.83 -3.77 25.64
CA SER A 306 -27.97 -2.41 26.18
C SER A 306 -27.41 -1.32 25.27
N ALA A 307 -26.82 -1.69 24.13
CA ALA A 307 -26.25 -0.76 23.18
C ALA A 307 -27.34 -0.04 22.38
N ALA A 308 -27.32 1.28 22.43
CA ALA A 308 -28.20 2.13 21.67
C ALA A 308 -27.37 3.24 21.00
N PHE A 309 -27.82 3.66 19.81
CA PHE A 309 -27.15 4.67 19.01
C PHE A 309 -28.14 5.79 18.69
N ALA A 310 -27.75 7.01 19.01
CA ALA A 310 -28.49 8.18 18.59
C ALA A 310 -28.30 8.43 17.10
N LYS A 311 -29.30 9.01 16.46
CA LYS A 311 -29.18 9.53 15.11
C LYS A 311 -28.23 10.72 15.10
N VAL A 312 -27.21 10.67 14.23
CA VAL A 312 -26.22 11.73 14.03
C VAL A 312 -26.06 11.97 12.53
N ASP A 313 -25.90 13.22 12.15
CA ASP A 313 -25.51 13.64 10.80
C ASP A 313 -24.54 14.83 10.92
N VAL A 314 -23.42 14.75 10.20
CA VAL A 314 -22.41 15.82 10.19
C VAL A 314 -21.58 15.75 8.93
N THR A 315 -21.10 16.89 8.45
CA THR A 315 -20.11 17.02 7.39
C THR A 315 -18.71 17.21 7.97
N GLN A 316 -17.71 16.72 7.28
CA GLN A 316 -16.28 16.93 7.57
C GLN A 316 -15.87 16.57 9.00
N THR A 317 -15.67 15.26 9.22
CA THR A 317 -15.04 14.76 10.47
C THR A 317 -13.65 14.18 10.19
N SER A 318 -12.85 14.11 11.26
CA SER A 318 -11.63 13.29 11.30
C SER A 318 -11.94 11.97 11.99
N GLU A 319 -11.72 10.88 11.32
CA GLU A 319 -12.03 9.55 11.86
C GLU A 319 -10.80 8.68 12.02
N HIS A 320 -10.74 8.01 13.16
CA HIS A 320 -9.76 6.97 13.47
C HIS A 320 -10.49 5.73 13.97
N TRP A 321 -10.52 4.71 13.16
CA TRP A 321 -11.08 3.42 13.55
C TRP A 321 -9.97 2.48 13.99
N TYR A 322 -10.17 1.85 15.16
CA TYR A 322 -9.28 0.88 15.79
C TYR A 322 -9.98 -0.49 15.89
N PRO A 323 -9.96 -1.30 14.82
CA PRO A 323 -10.73 -2.55 14.75
C PRO A 323 -10.36 -3.56 15.84
N LYS A 324 -9.07 -3.62 16.23
CA LYS A 324 -8.62 -4.54 17.29
C LYS A 324 -9.17 -4.16 18.67
N ALA A 325 -9.26 -2.85 18.95
CA ALA A 325 -9.83 -2.31 20.17
C ALA A 325 -11.35 -2.12 20.09
N ASP A 326 -11.92 -2.33 18.90
CA ASP A 326 -13.35 -2.33 18.59
C ASP A 326 -14.05 -1.02 18.87
N TYR A 327 -13.42 0.11 18.49
CA TYR A 327 -14.05 1.42 18.53
C TYR A 327 -13.60 2.31 17.37
N MET A 328 -14.46 3.26 17.01
CA MET A 328 -14.19 4.33 16.05
C MET A 328 -14.30 5.66 16.79
N PHE A 329 -13.23 6.45 16.72
CA PHE A 329 -13.17 7.82 17.24
C PHE A 329 -13.47 8.79 16.11
N VAL A 330 -14.40 9.71 16.34
CA VAL A 330 -14.89 10.68 15.36
C VAL A 330 -14.79 12.08 15.96
N GLU A 331 -14.02 12.95 15.35
CA GLU A 331 -13.82 14.33 15.78
C GLU A 331 -14.37 15.30 14.74
N GLN A 332 -15.15 16.27 15.16
CA GLN A 332 -15.66 17.31 14.27
C GLN A 332 -14.51 18.17 13.70
N LYS A 333 -14.67 18.65 12.48
CA LYS A 333 -13.75 19.61 11.85
C LYS A 333 -14.33 21.01 11.75
N ALA A 334 -15.56 21.16 11.33
CA ALA A 334 -16.19 22.44 11.07
C ALA A 334 -17.52 22.62 11.83
N GLU A 335 -18.43 21.68 11.65
CA GLU A 335 -19.80 21.78 12.17
C GLU A 335 -19.99 20.89 13.40
N ALA A 336 -20.88 21.29 14.31
CA ALA A 336 -21.32 20.43 15.41
C ALA A 336 -22.07 19.20 14.87
N PHE A 337 -21.97 18.08 15.58
CA PHE A 337 -22.77 16.90 15.29
C PHE A 337 -24.25 17.21 15.47
N ASN A 338 -25.02 17.21 14.38
CA ASN A 338 -26.46 17.32 14.43
C ASN A 338 -27.04 15.99 14.93
N MET A 339 -27.68 16.03 16.09
CA MET A 339 -28.22 14.87 16.79
C MET A 339 -29.72 14.97 16.96
N TYR A 340 -30.40 13.79 16.97
CA TYR A 340 -31.83 13.70 17.22
C TYR A 340 -32.68 14.55 16.27
N ASP A 341 -32.30 14.62 15.00
CA ASP A 341 -33.00 15.43 13.98
C ASP A 341 -33.04 16.94 14.34
N GLY A 342 -31.92 17.48 14.81
CA GLY A 342 -31.77 18.90 15.13
C GLY A 342 -32.23 19.28 16.53
N LYS A 343 -32.63 18.36 17.40
CA LYS A 343 -32.99 18.65 18.79
C LYS A 343 -31.79 18.90 19.69
N ALA A 344 -30.60 18.40 19.29
CA ALA A 344 -29.35 18.64 19.98
C ALA A 344 -28.19 18.78 18.99
N PHE A 345 -27.18 19.56 19.39
CA PHE A 345 -25.95 19.77 18.67
C PHE A 345 -24.77 19.48 19.62
N HIS A 346 -23.96 18.48 19.26
CA HIS A 346 -22.79 18.13 20.07
C HIS A 346 -21.51 18.70 19.45
N THR A 347 -20.68 19.34 20.26
CA THR A 347 -19.38 19.91 19.90
C THR A 347 -18.30 19.15 20.65
N GLY A 348 -17.31 18.60 19.95
CA GLY A 348 -16.23 17.80 20.54
C GLY A 348 -15.98 16.53 19.75
N SER A 349 -15.99 15.37 20.40
CA SER A 349 -15.75 14.09 19.77
C SER A 349 -16.83 13.07 20.11
N LEU A 350 -17.01 12.10 19.21
CA LEU A 350 -17.86 10.94 19.41
C LEU A 350 -17.00 9.66 19.37
N THR A 351 -17.44 8.64 20.08
CA THR A 351 -16.91 7.29 20.01
C THR A 351 -18.03 6.30 19.72
N VAL A 352 -17.89 5.56 18.62
CA VAL A 352 -18.78 4.46 18.22
C VAL A 352 -18.14 3.15 18.67
N SER A 353 -18.83 2.38 19.47
CA SER A 353 -18.34 1.07 19.95
C SER A 353 -19.49 0.07 20.11
N PRO A 354 -19.22 -1.23 20.33
CA PRO A 354 -20.27 -2.20 20.61
C PRO A 354 -21.13 -1.88 21.84
N GLU A 355 -20.64 -1.05 22.75
CA GLU A 355 -21.37 -0.57 23.93
C GLU A 355 -22.34 0.56 23.61
N GLY A 356 -22.24 1.18 22.42
CA GLY A 356 -23.10 2.24 21.93
C GLY A 356 -22.33 3.48 21.49
N LEU A 357 -23.05 4.59 21.44
CA LEU A 357 -22.49 5.89 21.06
C LEU A 357 -22.22 6.73 22.31
N THR A 358 -20.98 7.19 22.46
CA THR A 358 -20.57 8.10 23.52
C THR A 358 -19.92 9.34 22.95
N GLY A 359 -19.81 10.40 23.74
CA GLY A 359 -19.14 11.62 23.33
C GLY A 359 -18.50 12.36 24.49
N LYS A 360 -17.48 13.15 24.15
CA LYS A 360 -16.80 14.09 25.04
C LYS A 360 -16.97 15.48 24.46
N GLY A 361 -17.42 16.42 25.28
CA GLY A 361 -17.57 17.83 24.89
C GLY A 361 -18.84 18.47 25.37
N SER A 362 -19.43 19.34 24.54
CA SER A 362 -20.59 20.18 24.86
C SER A 362 -21.78 19.78 24.01
N THR A 363 -22.90 19.46 24.68
CA THR A 363 -24.18 19.15 24.01
C THR A 363 -25.17 20.29 24.26
N LYS A 364 -25.55 21.00 23.20
CA LYS A 364 -26.52 22.11 23.24
C LYS A 364 -27.86 21.61 22.73
N SER A 365 -28.95 21.90 23.51
CA SER A 365 -30.33 21.66 23.14
C SER A 365 -31.14 22.91 23.47
N GLU A 366 -31.55 23.66 22.46
CA GLU A 366 -32.13 25.00 22.62
C GLU A 366 -31.19 25.91 23.47
N GLU A 367 -31.65 26.39 24.63
CA GLU A 367 -30.87 27.24 25.54
C GLU A 367 -30.08 26.41 26.58
N MET A 368 -30.25 25.09 26.60
CA MET A 368 -29.58 24.20 27.55
C MET A 368 -28.24 23.72 26.99
N ILE A 369 -27.19 23.77 27.81
CA ILE A 369 -25.84 23.26 27.49
C ILE A 369 -25.41 22.31 28.58
N VAL A 370 -24.97 21.12 28.16
CA VAL A 370 -24.40 20.09 29.04
C VAL A 370 -22.97 19.79 28.59
N ASN A 371 -22.00 20.11 29.43
CA ASN A 371 -20.59 19.86 29.21
C ASN A 371 -20.14 18.62 29.98
N SER A 372 -19.54 17.64 29.34
CA SER A 372 -19.10 16.41 29.99
C SER A 372 -17.91 15.76 29.32
N GLU A 373 -17.10 15.04 30.10
CA GLU A 373 -16.04 14.17 29.61
C GLU A 373 -16.60 12.85 29.04
N LEU A 374 -17.81 12.44 29.45
CA LEU A 374 -18.47 11.24 28.96
C LEU A 374 -19.99 11.38 28.97
N THR A 375 -20.57 11.54 27.79
CA THR A 375 -22.02 11.50 27.55
C THR A 375 -22.37 10.21 26.80
N LYS A 376 -23.37 9.48 27.25
CA LYS A 376 -23.92 8.29 26.59
C LYS A 376 -25.17 8.70 25.81
N PHE A 377 -25.10 8.58 24.47
CA PHE A 377 -26.18 8.96 23.57
C PHE A 377 -26.98 7.73 23.15
N LYS A 378 -28.29 7.71 23.49
CA LYS A 378 -29.23 6.66 23.10
C LYS A 378 -30.21 7.20 22.05
N ASN A 379 -31.15 6.39 21.59
CA ASN A 379 -32.08 6.72 20.51
C ASN A 379 -32.78 8.08 20.69
N ASP A 380 -33.27 8.33 21.87
CA ASP A 380 -34.16 9.46 22.21
C ASP A 380 -33.76 10.22 23.48
N ASN A 381 -32.65 9.84 24.09
CA ASN A 381 -32.15 10.46 25.31
C ASN A 381 -30.63 10.38 25.39
N TYR A 382 -30.05 11.22 26.26
CA TYR A 382 -28.65 11.08 26.64
C TYR A 382 -28.49 11.21 28.16
N THR A 383 -27.41 10.59 28.66
CA THR A 383 -27.06 10.62 30.06
C THR A 383 -25.57 10.89 30.23
N SER A 384 -25.24 11.65 31.29
CA SER A 384 -23.87 11.86 31.72
C SER A 384 -23.76 11.70 33.20
N ASP A 385 -22.84 10.88 33.68
CA ASP A 385 -22.66 10.60 35.11
C ASP A 385 -22.01 11.80 35.84
N THR A 386 -21.24 12.63 35.10
CA THR A 386 -20.58 13.83 35.61
C THR A 386 -20.64 14.92 34.53
N ALA A 387 -21.40 15.98 34.79
CA ALA A 387 -21.59 17.06 33.84
C ALA A 387 -21.63 18.41 34.54
N ASN A 388 -21.35 19.46 33.76
CA ASN A 388 -21.65 20.83 34.10
C ASN A 388 -22.82 21.30 33.24
N PHE A 389 -23.86 21.74 33.86
CA PHE A 389 -25.10 22.20 33.27
C PHE A 389 -25.17 23.72 33.23
N VAL A 390 -25.57 24.27 32.10
CA VAL A 390 -25.84 25.69 31.91
C VAL A 390 -27.17 25.85 31.18
N LEU A 391 -28.05 26.68 31.69
CA LEU A 391 -29.23 27.15 30.98
C LEU A 391 -29.06 28.66 30.71
N ASN A 392 -29.10 29.02 29.44
CA ASN A 392 -29.08 30.41 29.02
C ASN A 392 -30.48 31.06 29.22
N ALA A 393 -30.51 32.34 29.50
CA ALA A 393 -31.73 33.10 29.51
C ALA A 393 -32.26 33.34 28.09
N LEU A 394 -33.51 33.69 27.95
CA LEU A 394 -34.17 33.95 26.67
C LEU A 394 -33.57 35.11 25.85
N ASP A 395 -32.79 35.99 26.53
CA ASP A 395 -32.01 37.02 25.84
C ASP A 395 -30.77 36.51 25.11
N GLY A 396 -30.45 35.20 25.28
CA GLY A 396 -29.31 34.51 24.64
C GLY A 396 -27.93 34.95 25.12
N ASN A 397 -27.81 35.95 25.99
CA ASN A 397 -26.55 36.56 26.41
C ASN A 397 -26.22 36.34 27.88
N SER A 398 -27.20 35.99 28.69
CA SER A 398 -27.03 35.81 30.15
C SER A 398 -27.30 34.34 30.54
N ILE A 399 -26.69 33.92 31.66
CA ILE A 399 -26.92 32.61 32.24
C ILE A 399 -28.11 32.69 33.19
N ALA A 400 -29.16 31.90 32.95
CA ALA A 400 -30.29 31.78 33.87
C ALA A 400 -29.96 30.88 35.07
N PHE A 401 -29.34 29.70 34.76
CA PHE A 401 -28.92 28.71 35.77
C PHE A 401 -27.63 28.07 35.41
N LYS A 402 -26.80 27.71 36.37
CA LYS A 402 -25.69 26.80 36.22
C LYS A 402 -25.60 25.84 37.40
N ALA A 403 -25.16 24.61 37.12
CA ALA A 403 -24.83 23.63 38.16
C ALA A 403 -23.64 22.82 37.70
N GLU A 404 -22.78 22.49 38.63
CA GLU A 404 -21.54 21.72 38.35
C GLU A 404 -21.61 20.36 39.03
N ASN A 405 -20.84 19.39 38.51
CA ASN A 405 -20.74 18.02 39.04
C ASN A 405 -22.12 17.38 39.25
N VAL A 406 -22.94 17.34 38.20
CA VAL A 406 -24.27 16.73 38.23
C VAL A 406 -24.34 15.47 37.35
N LEU A 407 -25.14 14.51 37.77
CA LEU A 407 -25.68 13.48 36.86
C LEU A 407 -26.75 14.18 36.01
N ALA A 408 -26.58 14.15 34.70
CA ALA A 408 -27.50 14.74 33.74
C ALA A 408 -28.23 13.63 32.97
N LYS A 409 -29.56 13.76 32.83
CA LYS A 409 -30.40 12.93 32.01
C LYS A 409 -31.37 13.78 31.21
N VAL A 410 -31.30 13.74 29.89
CA VAL A 410 -32.17 14.49 28.99
C VAL A 410 -32.96 13.53 28.11
N ASP A 411 -34.27 13.63 28.16
CA ASP A 411 -35.24 12.77 27.45
C ASP A 411 -36.05 13.62 26.48
N PHE A 412 -35.89 13.39 25.19
CA PHE A 412 -36.52 14.15 24.12
C PHE A 412 -37.97 13.69 23.83
N ILE A 413 -38.36 12.49 24.27
CA ILE A 413 -39.77 12.03 24.16
C ILE A 413 -40.61 12.77 25.20
N ASN A 414 -40.19 12.70 26.44
CA ASN A 414 -40.90 13.30 27.55
C ASN A 414 -40.59 14.80 27.72
N ARG A 415 -39.70 15.37 26.90
CA ARG A 415 -39.23 16.76 26.96
C ARG A 415 -38.79 17.17 28.38
N LYS A 416 -38.01 16.30 29.02
CA LYS A 416 -37.60 16.41 30.40
C LYS A 416 -36.07 16.34 30.57
N GLY A 417 -35.51 17.28 31.31
CA GLY A 417 -34.13 17.24 31.80
C GLY A 417 -34.12 17.04 33.33
N GLU A 418 -33.37 16.05 33.79
CA GLU A 418 -33.11 15.77 35.20
C GLU A 418 -31.63 15.98 35.50
N PHE A 419 -31.33 16.76 36.51
CA PHE A 419 -29.98 17.06 36.97
C PHE A 419 -29.90 16.82 38.47
N VAL A 420 -29.03 15.86 38.88
CA VAL A 420 -28.89 15.45 40.27
C VAL A 420 -27.45 15.69 40.72
N SER A 421 -27.25 16.39 41.80
CA SER A 421 -25.91 16.61 42.36
C SER A 421 -25.27 15.34 42.84
N ASN A 422 -24.01 15.07 42.42
CA ASN A 422 -23.23 13.95 42.87
C ASN A 422 -22.75 14.07 44.31
N GLU A 423 -22.78 15.29 44.88
CA GLU A 423 -22.37 15.60 46.26
C GLU A 423 -23.55 15.65 47.26
N GLY A 424 -24.77 15.36 46.79
CA GLY A 424 -25.98 15.45 47.58
C GLY A 424 -26.42 16.90 47.91
N VAL A 425 -25.61 17.89 47.59
CA VAL A 425 -25.91 19.33 47.74
C VAL A 425 -25.56 20.02 46.41
N SER A 426 -26.56 20.59 45.75
CA SER A 426 -26.35 21.39 44.54
C SER A 426 -26.22 22.88 44.92
N LYS A 427 -25.14 23.51 44.48
CA LYS A 427 -25.05 24.97 44.44
C LYS A 427 -25.57 25.42 43.08
N THR A 428 -26.76 26.03 43.09
CA THR A 428 -27.33 26.68 41.92
C THR A 428 -27.11 28.21 42.07
N GLU A 429 -26.38 28.77 41.12
CA GLU A 429 -26.18 30.23 41.09
C GLU A 429 -27.20 30.87 40.16
N LEU A 430 -27.94 31.86 40.68
CA LEU A 430 -28.80 32.77 39.95
C LEU A 430 -28.08 34.10 39.82
N PRO A 431 -27.51 34.43 38.65
CA PRO A 431 -26.93 35.75 38.47
C PRO A 431 -28.03 36.80 38.41
N PHE A 432 -27.97 37.76 39.30
CA PHE A 432 -28.84 38.94 39.24
C PHE A 432 -28.21 39.99 38.31
N LEU A 433 -28.93 40.40 37.27
CA LEU A 433 -28.56 41.56 36.47
C LEU A 433 -28.88 42.82 37.29
N GLN A 434 -27.86 43.55 37.66
CA GLN A 434 -28.03 44.86 38.31
C GLN A 434 -28.23 45.87 37.18
N TYR A 435 -29.47 46.37 37.06
CA TYR A 435 -29.74 47.50 36.18
C TYR A 435 -29.21 48.76 36.87
N SER A 436 -28.28 49.46 36.23
CA SER A 436 -27.80 50.78 36.60
C SER A 436 -28.69 51.88 36.02
#